data_4729e596b1eab70c59fa6666640416c8
#
_entry.id   4729e596b1eab70c59fa6666640416c8
#
_cell.length_a   1.000
_cell.length_b   1.000
_cell.length_c   1.000
_cell.angle_alpha   90.00
_cell.angle_beta   90.00
_cell.angle_gamma   90.00
#
_symmetry.space_group_name_H-M   'P 1'
#
loop_
_entity.id
_entity.type
_entity.pdbx_description
1 polymer ?
#
loop_
_entity_poly.entity_id
_entity_poly.type
_entity_poly.pdbx_seq_one_letter_code
_entity_poly.pdbx_strand_id
1 'polypeptide(L)'
;MPSFKLANYLRTHRKRLGLSQDEVTFLLGRQSTALVSVHEQFRRLPCLRTLLAYTVILQIPAHELFAGEYQKVEQVVSRRAKRLIERLATENPDQRTARKLAHLRTIVATPGTRV
;
A
#
# COMPACT_ATOMS: atom_id res chain seq x y z
N MET A 1 17.01 14.72 -1.37
CA MET A 1 15.65 15.10 -0.96
C MET A 1 14.76 13.89 -0.91
N PRO A 2 14.21 13.57 0.25
CA PRO A 2 13.22 12.54 0.27
C PRO A 2 12.01 12.96 -0.55
N SER A 3 11.56 12.11 -1.46
CA SER A 3 10.34 12.38 -2.19
C SER A 3 9.17 11.95 -1.33
N PHE A 4 8.29 12.89 -1.06
CA PHE A 4 7.07 12.61 -0.32
C PHE A 4 5.98 12.17 -1.28
N LYS A 5 5.40 11.01 -1.00
CA LYS A 5 4.24 10.54 -1.73
C LYS A 5 2.99 10.91 -0.95
N LEU A 6 1.94 11.26 -1.67
CA LEU A 6 0.65 11.46 -1.04
C LEU A 6 0.18 10.16 -0.41
N ALA A 7 -0.62 10.26 0.66
CA ALA A 7 -1.19 9.10 1.30
C ALA A 7 -1.94 8.24 0.29
N ASN A 8 -2.69 8.88 -0.60
CA ASN A 8 -3.29 8.18 -1.74
C ASN A 8 -3.42 9.13 -2.93
N TYR A 9 -3.66 8.53 -4.10
CA TYR A 9 -3.84 9.23 -5.36
C TYR A 9 -5.22 8.96 -5.95
N LEU A 10 -6.21 8.67 -5.10
CA LEU A 10 -7.59 8.40 -5.53
C LEU A 10 -8.15 9.53 -6.39
N ARG A 11 -8.05 10.75 -5.88
CA ARG A 11 -8.57 11.92 -6.59
C ARG A 11 -7.85 12.12 -7.92
N THR A 12 -6.52 11.98 -7.92
CA THR A 12 -5.71 12.16 -9.13
C THR A 12 -6.15 11.22 -10.23
N HIS A 13 -6.24 9.93 -9.93
CA HIS A 13 -6.62 8.93 -10.94
C HIS A 13 -8.08 9.06 -11.34
N ARG A 14 -8.96 9.34 -10.37
CA ARG A 14 -10.37 9.58 -10.67
C ARG A 14 -10.52 10.70 -11.69
N LYS A 15 -9.86 11.83 -11.45
CA LYS A 15 -9.95 12.99 -12.33
C LYS A 15 -9.36 12.72 -13.71
N ARG A 16 -8.25 12.00 -13.77
CA ARG A 16 -7.63 11.62 -15.05
C ARG A 16 -8.57 10.80 -15.91
N LEU A 17 -9.40 9.97 -15.28
CA LEU A 17 -10.37 9.13 -15.99
C LEU A 17 -11.67 9.86 -16.28
N GLY A 18 -11.81 11.09 -15.80
CA GLY A 18 -13.04 11.85 -15.99
C GLY A 18 -14.20 11.41 -15.13
N LEU A 19 -13.95 10.60 -14.09
CA LEU A 19 -15.00 10.12 -13.22
C LEU A 19 -15.32 11.13 -12.12
N SER A 20 -16.61 11.31 -11.85
CA SER A 20 -17.04 12.13 -10.73
C SER A 20 -17.03 11.33 -9.43
N GLN A 21 -17.08 12.02 -8.29
CA GLN A 21 -17.26 11.34 -7.00
C GLN A 21 -18.58 10.56 -6.97
N ASP A 22 -19.63 11.10 -7.58
CA ASP A 22 -20.93 10.42 -7.65
C ASP A 22 -20.80 9.09 -8.40
N GLU A 23 -20.08 9.09 -9.50
CA GLU A 23 -19.88 7.88 -10.31
C GLU A 23 -19.09 6.82 -9.56
N VAL A 24 -18.01 7.21 -8.89
CA VAL A 24 -17.23 6.28 -8.07
C VAL A 24 -18.09 5.76 -6.91
N THR A 25 -18.87 6.63 -6.27
CA THR A 25 -19.78 6.26 -5.20
C THR A 25 -20.78 5.19 -5.67
N PHE A 26 -21.34 5.40 -6.87
CA PHE A 26 -22.25 4.43 -7.48
C PHE A 26 -21.55 3.07 -7.68
N LEU A 27 -20.33 3.09 -8.20
CA LEU A 27 -19.58 1.86 -8.44
C LEU A 27 -19.18 1.15 -7.15
N LEU A 28 -19.04 1.89 -6.05
CA LEU A 28 -18.80 1.31 -4.73
C LEU A 28 -20.07 0.73 -4.09
N GLY A 29 -21.23 0.96 -4.70
CA GLY A 29 -22.50 0.52 -4.13
C GLY A 29 -22.99 1.38 -2.98
N ARG A 30 -22.57 2.65 -2.94
CA ARG A 30 -22.95 3.59 -1.89
C ARG A 30 -23.91 4.62 -2.45
N GLN A 31 -24.59 5.34 -1.55
CA GLN A 31 -25.56 6.36 -1.94
C GLN A 31 -25.03 7.78 -1.74
N SER A 32 -24.08 7.97 -0.82
CA SER A 32 -23.53 9.28 -0.51
C SER A 32 -22.07 9.36 -0.88
N THR A 33 -21.64 10.49 -1.44
CA THR A 33 -20.23 10.74 -1.76
C THR A 33 -19.36 10.95 -0.54
N ALA A 34 -19.93 11.00 0.66
CA ALA A 34 -19.19 11.30 1.88
C ALA A 34 -18.01 10.35 2.10
N LEU A 35 -18.19 9.07 1.83
CA LEU A 35 -17.13 8.09 2.03
C LEU A 35 -15.96 8.33 1.06
N VAL A 36 -16.25 8.53 -0.22
CA VAL A 36 -15.22 8.81 -1.24
C VAL A 36 -14.48 10.10 -0.87
N SER A 37 -15.22 11.14 -0.51
CA SER A 37 -14.64 12.42 -0.13
C SER A 37 -13.68 12.29 1.05
N VAL A 38 -14.07 11.56 2.09
CA VAL A 38 -13.25 11.33 3.28
C VAL A 38 -11.95 10.58 2.91
N HIS A 39 -12.07 9.58 2.05
CA HIS A 39 -10.89 8.83 1.58
C HIS A 39 -9.95 9.71 0.75
N GLU A 40 -10.49 10.49 -0.17
CA GLU A 40 -9.69 11.39 -1.02
C GLU A 40 -8.98 12.48 -0.22
N GLN A 41 -9.56 12.89 0.90
CA GLN A 41 -8.99 13.91 1.78
C GLN A 41 -8.02 13.36 2.82
N PHE A 42 -7.70 12.07 2.76
CA PHE A 42 -6.77 11.40 3.67
C PHE A 42 -7.26 11.37 5.13
N ARG A 43 -8.55 11.57 5.35
CA ARG A 43 -9.10 11.64 6.71
C ARG A 43 -9.42 10.27 7.27
N ARG A 44 -9.50 9.26 6.42
CA ARG A 44 -9.86 7.91 6.79
C ARG A 44 -9.30 6.92 5.78
N LEU A 45 -8.83 5.78 6.26
CA LEU A 45 -8.39 4.70 5.40
C LEU A 45 -9.59 3.83 5.02
N PRO A 46 -9.69 3.39 3.76
CA PRO A 46 -10.74 2.46 3.39
C PRO A 46 -10.50 1.08 4.00
N CYS A 47 -11.57 0.36 4.26
CA CYS A 47 -11.45 -1.05 4.63
C CYS A 47 -10.96 -1.84 3.41
N LEU A 48 -10.53 -3.08 3.65
CA LEU A 48 -9.95 -3.91 2.59
C LEU A 48 -10.85 -4.02 1.35
N ARG A 49 -12.13 -4.30 1.54
CA ARG A 49 -13.04 -4.46 0.40
C ARG A 49 -13.19 -3.19 -0.42
N THR A 50 -13.27 -2.06 0.27
CA THR A 50 -13.35 -0.77 -0.41
C THR A 50 -12.06 -0.44 -1.15
N LEU A 51 -10.92 -0.74 -0.54
CA LEU A 51 -9.63 -0.60 -1.20
C LEU A 51 -9.56 -1.43 -2.48
N LEU A 52 -9.95 -2.70 -2.40
CA LEU A 52 -9.96 -3.57 -3.57
C LEU A 52 -10.92 -3.05 -4.65
N ALA A 53 -12.08 -2.53 -4.22
CA ALA A 53 -13.03 -1.93 -5.15
C ALA A 53 -12.41 -0.73 -5.88
N TYR A 54 -11.69 0.12 -5.17
CA TYR A 54 -10.99 1.24 -5.81
C TYR A 54 -9.99 0.75 -6.86
N THR A 55 -9.24 -0.31 -6.58
CA THR A 55 -8.29 -0.86 -7.56
C THR A 55 -8.99 -1.37 -8.80
N VAL A 56 -10.15 -1.97 -8.66
CA VAL A 56 -10.95 -2.44 -9.79
C VAL A 56 -11.54 -1.26 -10.57
N ILE A 57 -12.12 -0.30 -9.87
CA ILE A 57 -12.75 0.85 -10.51
C ILE A 57 -11.74 1.67 -11.31
N LEU A 58 -10.60 1.96 -10.71
CA LEU A 58 -9.60 2.84 -11.32
C LEU A 58 -8.56 2.07 -12.15
N GLN A 59 -8.53 0.75 -12.04
CA GLN A 59 -7.56 -0.11 -12.74
C GLN A 59 -6.11 0.28 -12.41
N ILE A 60 -5.87 0.60 -11.13
CA ILE A 60 -4.55 0.97 -10.61
C ILE A 60 -4.25 0.06 -9.42
N PRO A 61 -3.03 -0.52 -9.33
CA PRO A 61 -2.67 -1.37 -8.20
C PRO A 61 -2.72 -0.60 -6.88
N ALA A 62 -3.00 -1.33 -5.79
CA ALA A 62 -3.15 -0.73 -4.47
C ALA A 62 -1.89 0.03 -4.03
N HIS A 63 -0.70 -0.50 -4.31
CA HIS A 63 0.54 0.13 -3.89
C HIS A 63 0.83 1.45 -4.63
N GLU A 64 0.27 1.64 -5.82
CA GLU A 64 0.33 2.91 -6.52
C GLU A 64 -0.75 3.86 -6.03
N LEU A 65 -1.96 3.32 -5.85
CA LEU A 65 -3.11 4.10 -5.44
C LEU A 65 -2.92 4.70 -4.04
N PHE A 66 -2.33 3.93 -3.14
CA PHE A 66 -2.04 4.31 -1.76
C PHE A 66 -0.54 4.35 -1.51
N ALA A 67 0.21 4.97 -2.42
CA ALA A 67 1.67 4.95 -2.43
C ALA A 67 2.30 5.45 -1.12
N GLY A 68 1.76 6.53 -0.54
CA GLY A 68 2.29 7.07 0.70
C GLY A 68 2.09 6.14 1.88
N GLU A 69 0.89 5.56 2.00
CA GLU A 69 0.61 4.58 3.03
C GLU A 69 1.45 3.31 2.84
N TYR A 70 1.57 2.86 1.61
CA TYR A 70 2.39 1.68 1.30
C TYR A 70 3.85 1.90 1.69
N GLN A 71 4.39 3.08 1.38
CA GLN A 71 5.76 3.44 1.74
C GLN A 71 5.99 3.38 3.24
N LYS A 72 5.04 3.87 4.05
CA LYS A 72 5.13 3.80 5.50
C LYS A 72 5.17 2.36 5.99
N VAL A 73 4.30 1.51 5.43
CA VAL A 73 4.26 0.09 5.79
C VAL A 73 5.56 -0.60 5.41
N GLU A 74 6.07 -0.34 4.21
CA GLU A 74 7.35 -0.91 3.78
C GLU A 74 8.49 -0.56 4.73
N GLN A 75 8.56 0.70 5.17
CA GLN A 75 9.60 1.14 6.09
C GLN A 75 9.52 0.42 7.43
N VAL A 76 8.31 0.27 7.96
CA VAL A 76 8.11 -0.42 9.24
C VAL A 76 8.46 -1.90 9.12
N VAL A 77 7.98 -2.56 8.08
CA VAL A 77 8.25 -3.98 7.86
C VAL A 77 9.73 -4.21 7.60
N SER A 78 10.36 -3.35 6.81
CA SER A 78 11.79 -3.45 6.52
C SER A 78 12.63 -3.37 7.81
N ARG A 79 12.30 -2.44 8.71
CA ARG A 79 13.01 -2.34 10.00
C ARG A 79 12.85 -3.60 10.84
N ARG A 80 11.63 -4.14 10.87
CA ARG A 80 11.36 -5.38 11.60
C ARG A 80 12.06 -6.57 10.97
N ALA A 81 12.13 -6.60 9.65
CA ALA A 81 12.85 -7.65 8.92
C ALA A 81 14.33 -7.64 9.28
N LYS A 82 14.94 -6.45 9.38
CA LYS A 82 16.35 -6.34 9.82
C LYS A 82 16.56 -6.93 11.20
N ARG A 83 15.66 -6.64 12.14
CA ARG A 83 15.74 -7.20 13.49
C ARG A 83 15.61 -8.72 13.50
N LEU A 84 14.69 -9.22 12.68
CA LEU A 84 14.48 -10.67 12.58
C LEU A 84 15.68 -11.36 11.96
N ILE A 85 16.29 -10.76 10.92
CA ILE A 85 17.53 -11.27 10.34
C ILE A 85 18.63 -11.38 11.40
N GLU A 86 18.83 -10.35 12.19
CA GLU A 86 19.82 -10.36 13.27
C GLU A 86 19.55 -11.47 14.29
N ARG A 87 18.30 -11.67 14.66
CA ARG A 87 17.89 -12.73 15.57
C ARG A 87 18.17 -14.12 14.99
N LEU A 88 17.79 -14.33 13.73
CA LEU A 88 17.95 -15.62 13.07
C LEU A 88 19.42 -15.94 12.79
N ALA A 89 20.26 -14.92 12.61
CA ALA A 89 21.69 -15.13 12.37
C ALA A 89 22.40 -15.77 13.56
N THR A 90 21.83 -15.72 14.77
CA THR A 90 22.40 -16.36 15.95
C THR A 90 21.91 -17.79 16.15
N GLU A 91 20.97 -18.26 15.32
CA GLU A 91 20.45 -19.61 15.42
C GLU A 91 21.26 -20.58 14.57
N ASN A 92 21.09 -21.89 14.87
CA ASN A 92 21.73 -22.92 14.05
C ASN A 92 21.20 -22.87 12.62
N PRO A 93 22.10 -22.80 11.64
CA PRO A 93 21.67 -22.73 10.24
C PRO A 93 21.13 -24.08 9.76
N ASP A 94 19.83 -24.11 9.48
CA ASP A 94 19.20 -25.22 8.78
C ASP A 94 18.62 -24.70 7.47
N GLN A 95 18.04 -25.60 6.66
CA GLN A 95 17.47 -25.19 5.38
C GLN A 95 16.32 -24.20 5.54
N ARG A 96 15.52 -24.39 6.58
CA ARG A 96 14.39 -23.49 6.84
C ARG A 96 14.90 -22.09 7.18
N THR A 97 15.87 -21.99 8.06
CA THR A 97 16.46 -20.71 8.44
C THR A 97 17.13 -20.03 7.25
N ALA A 98 17.82 -20.78 6.42
CA ALA A 98 18.44 -20.24 5.21
C ALA A 98 17.40 -19.64 4.27
N ARG A 99 16.28 -20.32 4.08
CA ARG A 99 15.19 -19.80 3.23
C ARG A 99 14.55 -18.53 3.82
N LYS A 100 14.34 -18.51 5.12
CA LYS A 100 13.82 -17.33 5.81
C LYS A 100 14.74 -16.13 5.61
N LEU A 101 16.04 -16.33 5.83
CA LEU A 101 17.02 -15.26 5.68
C LEU A 101 17.07 -14.73 4.25
N ALA A 102 17.06 -15.63 3.28
CA ALA A 102 17.07 -15.24 1.88
C ALA A 102 15.84 -14.38 1.55
N HIS A 103 14.66 -14.79 2.01
CA HIS A 103 13.44 -14.05 1.77
C HIS A 103 13.46 -12.68 2.48
N LEU A 104 13.85 -12.66 3.76
CA LEU A 104 13.86 -11.43 4.54
C LEU A 104 14.81 -10.39 3.94
N ARG A 105 15.92 -10.83 3.36
CA ARG A 105 16.85 -9.93 2.70
C ARG A 105 16.23 -9.25 1.48
N THR A 106 15.31 -9.90 0.79
CA THR A 106 14.59 -9.25 -0.31
C THR A 106 13.70 -8.11 0.18
N ILE A 107 13.11 -8.26 1.36
CA ILE A 107 12.28 -7.20 1.96
C ILE A 107 13.13 -5.98 2.26
N VAL A 108 14.31 -6.17 2.81
CA VAL A 108 15.22 -5.09 3.20
C VAL A 108 15.87 -4.43 1.97
N ALA A 109 16.20 -5.23 0.95
CA ALA A 109 16.97 -4.76 -0.20
C ALA A 109 16.16 -3.87 -1.16
N THR A 110 14.83 -4.02 -1.19
CA THR A 110 14.00 -3.37 -2.21
C THR A 110 12.90 -2.44 -1.69
N PRO A 111 13.02 -1.80 -0.50
CA PRO A 111 11.94 -0.91 -0.07
C PRO A 111 11.83 0.26 -1.04
N GLY A 112 10.61 0.48 -1.55
CA GLY A 112 10.35 1.58 -2.44
C GLY A 112 10.72 1.36 -3.90
N THR A 113 11.23 0.19 -4.27
CA THR A 113 11.64 -0.11 -5.65
C THR A 113 10.77 -1.16 -6.32
N ARG A 114 9.66 -1.50 -5.72
CA ARG A 114 8.74 -2.46 -6.32
C ARG A 114 8.05 -1.88 -7.53
N VAL A 115 8.12 -2.60 -8.57
CA VAL A 115 7.51 -2.24 -9.83
C VAL A 115 6.22 -3.01 -10.01
#